data_3ae2e51e1103dc651f047b30e52d0117
#
_entry.id   3ae2e51e1103dc651f047b30e52d0117
#
_cell.length_a   1.000
_cell.length_b   1.000
_cell.length_c   1.000
_cell.angle_alpha   90.00
_cell.angle_beta   90.00
_cell.angle_gamma   90.00
#
_symmetry.space_group_name_H-M   'P 1'
#
loop_
_entity.id
_entity.type
_entity.pdbx_description
1 polymer ?
#
loop_
_entity_poly.entity_id
_entity_poly.type
_entity_poly.pdbx_seq_one_letter_code
_entity_poly.pdbx_strand_id
1 'polypeptide(L)'
;MTVTNTGGNLSTDAGLILVKEFLHSIGFEQLMEKELHFQDSRLSPTHSNETILEQLIFQLIAGYDTDASANILRQDPFFQQMLEKSTLASQPSLSRFWDRISESPDALLQLQALNQAMLDKVRIQRNATEMVLDLDSTYSDTYGNQEETAFNRHYQTTGYHPLVAFDGLTKDFLKAELRSGNTYCSTGAADFLNPLLEHYNQTVPVSTILVRADSGFA
;
A
#
# COMPACT_ATOMS: atom_id res chain seq x y z
N MET A 1 -33.33 22.54 9.02
CA MET A 1 -32.17 22.30 8.14
C MET A 1 -32.30 23.27 6.97
N THR A 2 -31.33 24.17 6.79
CA THR A 2 -31.36 25.12 5.66
C THR A 2 -30.41 24.57 4.58
N VAL A 3 -30.91 24.35 3.38
CA VAL A 3 -30.11 23.95 2.22
C VAL A 3 -29.82 25.19 1.40
N THR A 4 -28.53 25.44 1.11
CA THR A 4 -28.09 26.57 0.28
C THR A 4 -27.20 26.05 -0.86
N ASN A 5 -27.15 26.80 -1.96
CA ASN A 5 -26.22 26.53 -3.07
C ASN A 5 -25.02 27.49 -3.09
N THR A 6 -24.70 28.08 -1.94
CA THR A 6 -23.59 29.05 -1.78
C THR A 6 -22.33 28.41 -1.20
N GLY A 7 -22.13 27.13 -1.42
CA GLY A 7 -21.03 26.34 -0.82
C GLY A 7 -19.62 26.67 -1.30
N GLY A 8 -19.44 27.58 -2.25
CA GLY A 8 -18.12 27.89 -2.78
C GLY A 8 -17.49 26.73 -3.57
N ASN A 9 -16.18 26.53 -3.41
CA ASN A 9 -15.46 25.41 -4.03
C ASN A 9 -15.78 24.12 -3.28
N LEU A 10 -16.48 23.20 -3.94
CA LEU A 10 -16.83 21.88 -3.39
C LEU A 10 -15.87 20.82 -3.96
N SER A 11 -15.47 19.89 -3.13
CA SER A 11 -14.77 18.67 -3.54
C SER A 11 -15.66 17.44 -3.29
N THR A 12 -15.64 16.49 -4.21
CA THR A 12 -16.28 15.18 -4.04
C THR A 12 -15.53 14.32 -3.03
N ASP A 13 -14.26 14.64 -2.77
CA ASP A 13 -13.31 13.84 -2.01
C ASP A 13 -13.19 14.30 -0.54
N ALA A 14 -14.09 15.17 -0.08
CA ALA A 14 -14.05 15.72 1.28
C ALA A 14 -14.04 14.65 2.40
N GLY A 15 -14.54 13.45 2.13
CA GLY A 15 -14.47 12.31 3.06
C GLY A 15 -13.04 11.87 3.39
N LEU A 16 -12.04 12.19 2.56
CA LEU A 16 -10.63 11.87 2.81
C LEU A 16 -10.06 12.54 4.06
N ILE A 17 -10.71 13.60 4.57
CA ILE A 17 -10.30 14.22 5.83
C ILE A 17 -10.30 13.20 6.98
N LEU A 18 -11.27 12.27 6.99
CA LEU A 18 -11.33 11.21 8.01
C LEU A 18 -10.14 10.26 7.90
N VAL A 19 -9.67 9.98 6.69
CA VAL A 19 -8.48 9.17 6.46
C VAL A 19 -7.24 9.93 6.93
N LYS A 20 -7.13 11.23 6.65
CA LYS A 20 -6.01 12.08 7.12
C LYS A 20 -5.95 12.10 8.64
N GLU A 21 -7.09 12.32 9.31
CA GLU A 21 -7.17 12.30 10.77
C GLU A 21 -6.80 10.93 11.37
N PHE A 22 -7.24 9.84 10.73
CA PHE A 22 -6.84 8.49 11.15
C PHE A 22 -5.33 8.30 11.02
N LEU A 23 -4.73 8.61 9.88
CA LEU A 23 -3.29 8.50 9.66
C LEU A 23 -2.49 9.35 10.63
N HIS A 24 -2.95 10.58 10.93
CA HIS A 24 -2.37 11.43 11.95
C HIS A 24 -2.45 10.77 13.34
N SER A 25 -3.60 10.17 13.70
CA SER A 25 -3.80 9.54 15.01
C SER A 25 -2.86 8.36 15.29
N ILE A 26 -2.41 7.67 14.25
CA ILE A 26 -1.42 6.57 14.37
C ILE A 26 0.02 7.04 14.19
N GLY A 27 0.26 8.32 13.93
CA GLY A 27 1.59 8.88 13.72
C GLY A 27 2.21 8.47 12.38
N PHE A 28 1.43 8.43 11.31
CA PHE A 28 1.86 7.93 10.01
C PHE A 28 3.04 8.70 9.41
N GLU A 29 3.08 10.03 9.59
CA GLU A 29 4.21 10.86 9.13
C GLU A 29 5.52 10.43 9.79
N GLN A 30 5.50 10.21 11.13
CA GLN A 30 6.67 9.74 11.87
C GLN A 30 7.06 8.31 11.46
N LEU A 31 6.09 7.47 11.10
CA LEU A 31 6.38 6.14 10.56
C LEU A 31 7.06 6.24 9.18
N MET A 32 6.59 7.11 8.30
CA MET A 32 7.25 7.36 7.00
C MET A 32 8.68 7.85 7.18
N GLU A 33 8.92 8.82 8.05
CA GLU A 33 10.26 9.35 8.34
C GLU A 33 11.21 8.27 8.89
N LYS A 34 10.68 7.34 9.70
CA LYS A 34 11.45 6.27 10.32
C LYS A 34 11.76 5.11 9.35
N GLU A 35 10.80 4.72 8.53
CA GLU A 35 10.90 3.49 7.73
C GLU A 35 11.34 3.74 6.29
N LEU A 36 11.17 4.98 5.76
CA LEU A 36 11.47 5.29 4.37
C LEU A 36 12.75 6.10 4.24
N HIS A 37 13.75 5.53 3.58
CA HIS A 37 15.06 6.15 3.32
C HIS A 37 15.45 5.96 1.85
N PHE A 38 14.52 6.30 0.93
CA PHE A 38 14.77 6.19 -0.49
C PHE A 38 15.93 7.08 -0.91
N GLN A 39 16.81 6.54 -1.73
CA GLN A 39 17.90 7.33 -2.30
C GLN A 39 17.34 8.46 -3.17
N ASP A 40 17.79 9.68 -2.89
CA ASP A 40 17.37 10.86 -3.62
C ASP A 40 18.56 11.72 -3.95
N SER A 41 18.96 11.73 -5.21
CA SER A 41 20.07 12.54 -5.70
C SER A 41 19.69 14.00 -5.99
N ARG A 42 18.42 14.39 -5.83
CA ARG A 42 17.94 15.75 -6.09
C ARG A 42 18.40 16.70 -5.00
N LEU A 43 18.99 17.82 -5.36
CA LEU A 43 19.55 18.79 -4.41
C LEU A 43 18.50 19.56 -3.60
N SER A 44 17.34 19.86 -4.18
CA SER A 44 16.28 20.63 -3.52
C SER A 44 14.93 20.36 -4.19
N PRO A 45 14.35 19.19 -3.96
CA PRO A 45 13.09 18.82 -4.60
C PRO A 45 11.93 19.66 -4.05
N THR A 46 11.06 20.14 -4.92
CA THR A 46 9.79 20.78 -4.52
C THR A 46 8.89 19.83 -3.74
N HIS A 47 8.93 18.55 -4.10
CA HIS A 47 8.21 17.48 -3.43
C HIS A 47 9.19 16.37 -3.02
N SER A 48 9.29 16.08 -1.73
CA SER A 48 10.07 14.95 -1.23
C SER A 48 9.43 13.62 -1.65
N ASN A 49 10.15 12.51 -1.49
CA ASN A 49 9.59 11.18 -1.81
C ASN A 49 8.42 10.82 -0.90
N GLU A 50 8.49 11.18 0.39
CA GLU A 50 7.42 10.97 1.37
C GLU A 50 6.15 11.75 0.98
N THR A 51 6.32 13.02 0.58
CA THR A 51 5.21 13.87 0.12
C THR A 51 4.53 13.30 -1.13
N ILE A 52 5.31 12.75 -2.06
CA ILE A 52 4.79 12.12 -3.28
C ILE A 52 4.06 10.83 -2.92
N LEU A 53 4.63 10.01 -2.05
CA LEU A 53 4.00 8.77 -1.58
C LEU A 53 2.68 9.05 -0.86
N GLU A 54 2.65 10.04 0.03
CA GLU A 54 1.42 10.47 0.71
C GLU A 54 0.34 10.88 -0.31
N GLN A 55 0.70 11.72 -1.28
CA GLN A 55 -0.22 12.11 -2.36
C GLN A 55 -0.76 10.88 -3.12
N LEU A 56 0.09 9.92 -3.48
CA LEU A 56 -0.30 8.69 -4.16
C LEU A 56 -1.27 7.85 -3.33
N ILE A 57 -1.02 7.70 -2.03
CA ILE A 57 -1.92 6.97 -1.12
C ILE A 57 -3.31 7.60 -1.13
N PHE A 58 -3.41 8.93 -0.98
CA PHE A 58 -4.70 9.60 -1.00
C PHE A 58 -5.38 9.56 -2.37
N GLN A 59 -4.61 9.60 -3.47
CA GLN A 59 -5.15 9.40 -4.81
C GLN A 59 -5.78 8.01 -4.97
N LEU A 60 -5.08 6.96 -4.55
CA LEU A 60 -5.57 5.58 -4.62
C LEU A 60 -6.82 5.38 -3.75
N ILE A 61 -6.84 5.90 -2.53
CA ILE A 61 -8.01 5.82 -1.64
C ILE A 61 -9.23 6.52 -2.25
N ALA A 62 -9.01 7.64 -2.96
CA ALA A 62 -10.06 8.37 -3.67
C ALA A 62 -10.51 7.69 -4.97
N GLY A 63 -9.86 6.60 -5.40
CA GLY A 63 -10.19 5.89 -6.63
C GLY A 63 -9.50 6.44 -7.88
N TYR A 64 -8.49 7.27 -7.72
CA TYR A 64 -7.66 7.80 -8.82
C TYR A 64 -6.46 6.88 -9.05
N ASP A 65 -6.63 5.86 -9.84
CA ASP A 65 -5.66 4.77 -10.06
C ASP A 65 -4.58 5.06 -11.09
N THR A 66 -4.65 6.22 -11.76
CA THR A 66 -3.67 6.60 -12.78
C THR A 66 -2.87 7.84 -12.39
N ASP A 67 -1.59 7.88 -12.76
CA ASP A 67 -0.73 9.06 -12.59
C ASP A 67 -1.29 10.31 -13.26
N ALA A 68 -2.03 10.14 -14.37
CA ALA A 68 -2.64 11.24 -15.10
C ALA A 68 -3.62 12.05 -14.25
N SER A 69 -4.26 11.42 -13.27
CA SER A 69 -5.20 12.06 -12.34
C SER A 69 -4.54 13.17 -11.52
N ALA A 70 -3.23 13.08 -11.27
CA ALA A 70 -2.48 14.13 -10.58
C ALA A 70 -2.60 15.49 -11.27
N ASN A 71 -2.75 15.54 -12.59
CA ASN A 71 -2.87 16.80 -13.33
C ASN A 71 -4.18 17.54 -13.03
N ILE A 72 -5.24 16.80 -12.70
CA ILE A 72 -6.53 17.35 -12.28
C ILE A 72 -6.47 17.71 -10.79
N LEU A 73 -6.00 16.79 -9.95
CA LEU A 73 -5.96 16.97 -8.48
C LEU A 73 -5.06 18.12 -8.05
N ARG A 74 -4.03 18.46 -8.82
CA ARG A 74 -3.20 19.64 -8.56
C ARG A 74 -3.97 20.97 -8.54
N GLN A 75 -5.13 21.00 -9.15
CA GLN A 75 -6.00 22.19 -9.21
C GLN A 75 -7.12 22.12 -8.16
N ASP A 76 -7.26 21.03 -7.44
CA ASP A 76 -8.26 20.88 -6.38
C ASP A 76 -7.76 21.53 -5.07
N PRO A 77 -8.37 22.65 -4.64
CA PRO A 77 -7.99 23.33 -3.41
C PRO A 77 -8.16 22.46 -2.16
N PHE A 78 -9.13 21.54 -2.17
CA PHE A 78 -9.34 20.62 -1.05
C PHE A 78 -8.15 19.66 -0.89
N PHE A 79 -7.68 19.04 -1.99
CA PHE A 79 -6.52 18.15 -1.95
C PHE A 79 -5.24 18.89 -1.49
N GLN A 80 -5.03 20.12 -1.97
CA GLN A 80 -3.90 20.94 -1.54
C GLN A 80 -3.95 21.24 -0.05
N GLN A 81 -5.12 21.66 0.44
CA GLN A 81 -5.32 22.00 1.85
C GLN A 81 -5.21 20.75 2.74
N MET A 82 -5.81 19.63 2.35
CA MET A 82 -5.77 18.38 3.09
C MET A 82 -4.34 17.85 3.25
N LEU A 83 -3.54 17.93 2.19
CA LEU A 83 -2.13 17.52 2.22
C LEU A 83 -1.19 18.63 2.73
N GLU A 84 -1.72 19.77 3.13
CA GLU A 84 -0.94 20.92 3.64
C GLU A 84 0.14 21.41 2.67
N LYS A 85 -0.17 21.36 1.38
CA LYS A 85 0.76 21.73 0.29
C LYS A 85 0.18 22.86 -0.56
N SER A 86 1.01 23.83 -0.87
CA SER A 86 0.64 24.89 -1.81
C SER A 86 0.56 24.40 -3.26
N THR A 87 1.26 23.31 -3.57
CA THR A 87 1.22 22.65 -4.87
C THR A 87 1.36 21.13 -4.68
N LEU A 88 0.72 20.35 -5.54
CA LEU A 88 0.85 18.91 -5.58
C LEU A 88 1.79 18.47 -6.71
N ALA A 89 2.37 17.29 -6.55
CA ALA A 89 3.22 16.69 -7.57
C ALA A 89 2.45 16.45 -8.88
N SER A 90 3.11 16.70 -9.99
CA SER A 90 2.55 16.48 -11.33
C SER A 90 2.69 15.01 -11.76
N GLN A 91 1.93 14.61 -12.78
CA GLN A 91 2.07 13.28 -13.38
C GLN A 91 3.54 12.93 -13.70
N PRO A 92 4.36 13.77 -14.36
CA PRO A 92 5.77 13.44 -14.56
C PRO A 92 6.59 13.33 -13.27
N SER A 93 6.17 13.97 -12.18
CA SER A 93 6.83 13.82 -10.88
C SER A 93 6.52 12.47 -10.24
N LEU A 94 5.28 11.98 -10.41
CA LEU A 94 4.87 10.65 -9.97
C LEU A 94 5.60 9.56 -10.76
N SER A 95 5.65 9.66 -12.09
CA SER A 95 6.40 8.68 -12.91
C SER A 95 7.87 8.60 -12.47
N ARG A 96 8.56 9.75 -12.33
CA ARG A 96 9.95 9.76 -11.87
C ARG A 96 10.12 9.27 -10.42
N PHE A 97 9.09 9.34 -9.60
CA PHE A 97 9.13 8.75 -8.27
C PHE A 97 9.21 7.23 -8.38
N TRP A 98 8.39 6.61 -9.22
CA TRP A 98 8.45 5.17 -9.44
C TRP A 98 9.79 4.71 -10.03
N ASP A 99 10.38 5.48 -10.95
CA ASP A 99 11.73 5.22 -11.48
C ASP A 99 12.76 5.18 -10.33
N ARG A 100 12.75 6.18 -9.43
CA ARG A 100 13.65 6.20 -8.27
C ARG A 100 13.42 5.05 -7.30
N ILE A 101 12.16 4.66 -7.06
CA ILE A 101 11.82 3.52 -6.20
C ILE A 101 12.37 2.23 -6.81
N SER A 102 12.20 2.02 -8.12
CA SER A 102 12.68 0.82 -8.81
C SER A 102 14.21 0.71 -8.80
N GLU A 103 14.93 1.82 -8.77
CA GLU A 103 16.40 1.86 -8.68
C GLU A 103 16.92 1.66 -7.25
N SER A 104 16.09 1.76 -6.23
CA SER A 104 16.48 1.58 -4.83
C SER A 104 16.38 0.11 -4.41
N PRO A 105 17.49 -0.57 -4.10
CA PRO A 105 17.49 -2.02 -3.83
C PRO A 105 16.55 -2.45 -2.71
N ASP A 106 16.37 -1.60 -1.69
CA ASP A 106 15.62 -1.92 -0.49
C ASP A 106 14.24 -1.25 -0.43
N ALA A 107 13.80 -0.59 -1.51
CA ALA A 107 12.56 0.20 -1.49
C ALA A 107 11.33 -0.64 -1.13
N LEU A 108 11.21 -1.84 -1.69
CA LEU A 108 10.11 -2.74 -1.38
C LEU A 108 10.10 -3.18 0.09
N LEU A 109 11.28 -3.47 0.64
CA LEU A 109 11.43 -3.82 2.07
C LEU A 109 11.05 -2.65 2.97
N GLN A 110 11.41 -1.42 2.61
CA GLN A 110 11.04 -0.21 3.34
C GLN A 110 9.53 0.03 3.30
N LEU A 111 8.87 -0.17 2.15
CA LEU A 111 7.41 -0.08 2.03
C LEU A 111 6.71 -1.18 2.85
N GLN A 112 7.24 -2.39 2.86
CA GLN A 112 6.73 -3.48 3.71
C GLN A 112 6.90 -3.15 5.20
N ALA A 113 8.04 -2.58 5.61
CA ALA A 113 8.30 -2.16 6.98
C ALA A 113 7.33 -1.04 7.40
N LEU A 114 7.08 -0.06 6.53
CA LEU A 114 6.09 0.99 6.79
C LEU A 114 4.68 0.40 7.00
N ASN A 115 4.24 -0.50 6.11
CA ASN A 115 2.96 -1.18 6.24
C ASN A 115 2.87 -1.95 7.57
N GLN A 116 3.91 -2.72 7.90
CA GLN A 116 3.99 -3.48 9.14
C GLN A 116 3.93 -2.58 10.38
N ALA A 117 4.69 -1.48 10.40
CA ALA A 117 4.70 -0.53 11.51
C ALA A 117 3.34 0.16 11.71
N MET A 118 2.64 0.47 10.61
CA MET A 118 1.28 1.01 10.64
C MET A 118 0.30 -0.02 11.23
N LEU A 119 0.37 -1.26 10.79
CA LEU A 119 -0.48 -2.35 11.30
C LEU A 119 -0.26 -2.61 12.78
N ASP A 120 0.98 -2.59 13.26
CA ASP A 120 1.33 -2.76 14.67
C ASP A 120 0.65 -1.68 15.55
N LYS A 121 0.70 -0.42 15.10
CA LYS A 121 0.00 0.68 15.79
C LYS A 121 -1.50 0.44 15.87
N VAL A 122 -2.12 0.06 14.76
CA VAL A 122 -3.57 -0.21 14.70
C VAL A 122 -3.94 -1.40 15.58
N ARG A 123 -3.16 -2.48 15.56
CA ARG A 123 -3.41 -3.67 16.39
C ARG A 123 -3.31 -3.36 17.88
N ILE A 124 -2.31 -2.59 18.29
CA ILE A 124 -2.15 -2.13 19.69
C ILE A 124 -3.38 -1.30 20.11
N GLN A 125 -3.83 -0.36 19.29
CA GLN A 125 -5.02 0.45 19.59
C GLN A 125 -6.29 -0.38 19.68
N ARG A 126 -6.43 -1.42 18.86
CA ARG A 126 -7.57 -2.37 18.88
C ARG A 126 -7.50 -3.38 20.04
N ASN A 127 -6.37 -3.49 20.76
CA ASN A 127 -6.08 -4.57 21.69
C ASN A 127 -6.28 -5.97 21.07
N ALA A 128 -5.87 -6.13 19.81
CA ALA A 128 -6.06 -7.36 19.05
C ALA A 128 -5.01 -8.39 19.44
N THR A 129 -5.42 -9.42 20.21
CA THR A 129 -4.55 -10.49 20.72
C THR A 129 -4.62 -11.77 19.92
N GLU A 130 -5.58 -11.90 19.01
CA GLU A 130 -5.74 -13.05 18.13
C GLU A 130 -5.48 -12.64 16.67
N MET A 131 -5.01 -13.57 15.86
CA MET A 131 -4.76 -13.36 14.44
C MET A 131 -5.11 -14.64 13.66
N VAL A 132 -5.71 -14.45 12.50
CA VAL A 132 -5.86 -15.49 11.48
C VAL A 132 -5.10 -15.04 10.25
N LEU A 133 -3.97 -15.67 9.99
CA LEU A 133 -3.21 -15.43 8.76
C LEU A 133 -3.91 -16.17 7.60
N ASP A 134 -4.68 -15.44 6.82
CA ASP A 134 -5.27 -15.95 5.57
C ASP A 134 -4.25 -15.81 4.46
N LEU A 135 -3.80 -16.94 3.94
CA LEU A 135 -2.89 -17.03 2.82
C LEU A 135 -3.68 -17.41 1.56
N ASP A 136 -3.50 -16.65 0.51
CA ASP A 136 -4.14 -16.88 -0.77
C ASP A 136 -3.22 -16.52 -1.93
N SER A 137 -3.52 -17.09 -3.09
CA SER A 137 -2.87 -16.69 -4.34
C SER A 137 -3.93 -16.21 -5.31
N THR A 138 -3.61 -15.15 -6.02
CA THR A 138 -4.50 -14.58 -7.03
C THR A 138 -3.76 -14.51 -8.36
N TYR A 139 -4.43 -14.07 -9.42
CA TYR A 139 -3.76 -13.85 -10.69
C TYR A 139 -3.85 -12.36 -11.07
N SER A 140 -2.90 -11.93 -11.86
CA SER A 140 -2.87 -10.60 -12.44
C SER A 140 -2.48 -10.69 -13.91
N ASP A 141 -3.42 -10.38 -14.78
CA ASP A 141 -3.20 -10.35 -16.22
C ASP A 141 -2.19 -9.29 -16.59
N THR A 142 -1.41 -9.58 -17.61
CA THR A 142 -0.50 -8.61 -18.20
C THR A 142 -0.69 -8.52 -19.69
N TYR A 143 -0.40 -7.35 -20.22
CA TYR A 143 -0.45 -7.09 -21.66
C TYR A 143 0.96 -6.79 -22.16
N GLY A 144 1.30 -7.38 -23.29
CA GLY A 144 2.64 -7.26 -23.87
C GLY A 144 3.68 -8.15 -23.17
N ASN A 145 4.95 -7.84 -23.41
CA ASN A 145 6.09 -8.59 -22.84
C ASN A 145 6.55 -7.88 -21.56
N GLN A 146 6.10 -8.36 -20.42
CA GLN A 146 6.60 -7.92 -19.12
C GLN A 146 7.55 -8.96 -18.54
N GLU A 147 8.52 -8.49 -17.76
CA GLU A 147 9.54 -9.32 -17.13
C GLU A 147 8.89 -10.38 -16.23
N GLU A 148 9.42 -11.60 -16.27
CA GLU A 148 8.99 -12.75 -15.45
C GLU A 148 7.50 -13.16 -15.58
N THR A 149 6.77 -12.67 -16.57
CA THR A 149 5.42 -13.16 -16.83
C THR A 149 5.44 -14.57 -17.42
N ALA A 150 4.45 -15.38 -17.06
CA ALA A 150 4.28 -16.72 -17.59
C ALA A 150 2.81 -17.09 -17.76
N PHE A 151 2.55 -18.10 -18.60
CA PHE A 151 1.20 -18.62 -18.81
C PHE A 151 0.73 -19.44 -17.60
N ASN A 152 -0.38 -19.01 -17.02
CA ASN A 152 -1.06 -19.72 -15.94
C ASN A 152 -2.11 -20.68 -16.52
N ARG A 153 -1.91 -21.98 -16.32
CA ARG A 153 -2.83 -23.00 -16.87
C ARG A 153 -4.19 -23.02 -16.18
N HIS A 154 -4.27 -22.64 -14.90
CA HIS A 154 -5.52 -22.62 -14.15
C HIS A 154 -6.43 -21.48 -14.65
N TYR A 155 -5.88 -20.29 -14.78
CA TYR A 155 -6.61 -19.09 -15.21
C TYR A 155 -6.64 -18.90 -16.74
N GLN A 156 -5.88 -19.72 -17.51
CA GLN A 156 -5.78 -19.65 -18.97
C GLN A 156 -5.33 -18.28 -19.48
N THR A 157 -4.45 -17.61 -18.76
CA THR A 157 -3.95 -16.28 -19.08
C THR A 157 -2.45 -16.16 -18.84
N THR A 158 -1.80 -15.15 -19.46
CA THR A 158 -0.39 -14.81 -19.20
C THR A 158 -0.32 -13.63 -18.24
N GLY A 159 0.51 -13.75 -17.23
CA GLY A 159 0.67 -12.71 -16.23
C GLY A 159 1.47 -13.18 -15.02
N TYR A 160 1.08 -12.68 -13.86
CA TYR A 160 1.65 -13.02 -12.57
C TYR A 160 0.68 -13.85 -11.73
N HIS A 161 1.23 -14.55 -10.72
CA HIS A 161 0.47 -15.30 -9.71
C HIS A 161 0.89 -14.87 -8.30
N PRO A 162 0.49 -13.66 -7.88
CA PRO A 162 0.86 -13.10 -6.58
C PRO A 162 0.41 -13.99 -5.41
N LEU A 163 1.25 -14.04 -4.38
CA LEU A 163 0.90 -14.58 -3.07
C LEU A 163 0.58 -13.43 -2.14
N VAL A 164 -0.52 -13.54 -1.40
CA VAL A 164 -1.02 -12.48 -0.51
C VAL A 164 -1.36 -13.04 0.86
N ALA A 165 -1.16 -12.24 1.90
CA ALA A 165 -1.58 -12.55 3.25
C ALA A 165 -2.43 -11.42 3.83
N PHE A 166 -3.53 -11.80 4.48
CA PHE A 166 -4.41 -10.91 5.21
C PHE A 166 -4.63 -11.42 6.64
N ASP A 167 -5.00 -10.51 7.55
CA ASP A 167 -5.61 -10.94 8.80
C ASP A 167 -7.09 -11.24 8.55
N GLY A 168 -7.47 -12.51 8.65
CA GLY A 168 -8.83 -12.97 8.40
C GLY A 168 -9.87 -12.41 9.39
N LEU A 169 -9.45 -11.91 10.55
CA LEU A 169 -10.34 -11.31 11.55
C LEU A 169 -10.59 -9.82 11.24
N THR A 170 -9.54 -9.07 10.94
CA THR A 170 -9.61 -7.61 10.77
C THR A 170 -9.68 -7.18 9.31
N LYS A 171 -9.32 -8.08 8.38
CA LYS A 171 -9.17 -7.84 6.95
C LYS A 171 -7.99 -6.93 6.59
N ASP A 172 -7.09 -6.72 7.52
CA ASP A 172 -5.88 -5.95 7.28
C ASP A 172 -4.97 -6.70 6.29
N PHE A 173 -4.47 -5.98 5.29
CA PHE A 173 -3.48 -6.49 4.33
C PHE A 173 -2.11 -6.55 5.01
N LEU A 174 -1.50 -7.73 5.07
CA LEU A 174 -0.25 -7.95 5.78
C LEU A 174 0.96 -7.92 4.85
N LYS A 175 0.90 -8.67 3.73
CA LYS A 175 2.04 -8.83 2.82
C LYS A 175 1.58 -9.31 1.46
N ALA A 176 2.32 -8.95 0.42
CA ALA A 176 2.22 -9.56 -0.91
C ALA A 176 3.61 -9.85 -1.46
N GLU A 177 3.67 -10.85 -2.34
CA GLU A 177 4.83 -11.19 -3.15
C GLU A 177 4.40 -11.42 -4.59
N LEU A 178 5.02 -10.70 -5.53
CA LEU A 178 4.80 -10.90 -6.95
C LEU A 178 5.58 -12.14 -7.40
N ARG A 179 4.88 -13.09 -8.04
CA ARG A 179 5.48 -14.33 -8.53
C ARG A 179 5.10 -14.55 -9.98
N SER A 180 5.94 -15.26 -10.71
CA SER A 180 5.66 -15.65 -12.10
C SER A 180 4.32 -16.40 -12.22
N GLY A 181 3.60 -16.19 -13.30
CA GLY A 181 2.25 -16.74 -13.52
C GLY A 181 2.14 -18.27 -13.45
N ASN A 182 3.23 -19.00 -13.71
CA ASN A 182 3.28 -20.46 -13.64
C ASN A 182 3.72 -21.01 -12.27
N THR A 183 3.92 -20.14 -11.26
CA THR A 183 4.28 -20.56 -9.91
C THR A 183 3.11 -21.27 -9.24
N TYR A 184 3.37 -22.44 -8.65
CA TYR A 184 2.33 -23.19 -7.92
C TYR A 184 1.98 -22.49 -6.59
N CYS A 185 0.73 -22.62 -6.12
CA CYS A 185 0.22 -21.89 -4.96
C CYS A 185 1.11 -22.04 -3.72
N SER A 186 1.50 -23.26 -3.35
CA SER A 186 2.30 -23.51 -2.15
C SER A 186 3.81 -23.24 -2.30
N THR A 187 4.29 -22.95 -3.51
CA THR A 187 5.72 -22.66 -3.72
C THR A 187 6.14 -21.41 -2.94
N GLY A 188 7.14 -21.54 -2.07
CA GLY A 188 7.65 -20.43 -1.25
C GLY A 188 6.73 -19.99 -0.10
N ALA A 189 5.57 -20.63 0.12
CA ALA A 189 4.61 -20.20 1.13
C ALA A 189 5.19 -20.14 2.55
N ALA A 190 6.07 -21.09 2.93
CA ALA A 190 6.73 -21.08 4.23
C ALA A 190 7.69 -19.88 4.39
N ASP A 191 8.52 -19.61 3.37
CA ASP A 191 9.47 -18.49 3.39
C ASP A 191 8.73 -17.14 3.39
N PHE A 192 7.57 -17.10 2.74
CA PHE A 192 6.70 -15.93 2.75
C PHE A 192 6.08 -15.66 4.12
N LEU A 193 5.61 -16.72 4.83
CA LEU A 193 4.91 -16.61 6.12
C LEU A 193 5.85 -16.48 7.32
N ASN A 194 7.00 -17.15 7.32
CA ASN A 194 7.90 -17.19 8.48
C ASN A 194 8.24 -15.79 9.04
N PRO A 195 8.59 -14.77 8.24
CA PRO A 195 8.86 -13.44 8.77
C PRO A 195 7.64 -12.79 9.48
N LEU A 196 6.42 -13.05 8.98
CA LEU A 196 5.20 -12.56 9.63
C LEU A 196 4.96 -13.27 10.96
N LEU A 197 5.12 -14.60 11.00
CA LEU A 197 4.98 -15.38 12.22
C LEU A 197 5.99 -14.97 13.29
N GLU A 198 7.26 -14.79 12.89
CA GLU A 198 8.31 -14.32 13.79
C GLU A 198 8.00 -12.93 14.34
N HIS A 199 7.60 -12.00 13.47
CA HIS A 199 7.25 -10.63 13.86
C HIS A 199 6.13 -10.62 14.90
N TYR A 200 5.01 -11.27 14.61
CA TYR A 200 3.85 -11.25 15.51
C TYR A 200 4.04 -12.07 16.79
N ASN A 201 4.91 -13.06 16.80
CA ASN A 201 5.29 -13.77 18.02
C ASN A 201 6.22 -12.98 18.93
N GLN A 202 7.03 -12.05 18.39
CA GLN A 202 8.07 -11.35 19.14
C GLN A 202 7.71 -9.89 19.47
N THR A 203 7.01 -9.21 18.60
CA THR A 203 6.89 -7.75 18.61
C THR A 203 5.52 -7.26 19.08
N VAL A 204 4.48 -7.99 18.78
CA VAL A 204 3.09 -7.62 19.09
C VAL A 204 2.50 -8.68 20.02
N PRO A 205 1.74 -8.30 21.07
CA PRO A 205 1.17 -9.26 22.02
C PRO A 205 0.03 -10.07 21.36
N VAL A 206 0.39 -10.99 20.47
CA VAL A 206 -0.53 -11.93 19.86
C VAL A 206 -0.45 -13.24 20.64
N SER A 207 -1.55 -13.65 21.26
CA SER A 207 -1.62 -14.86 22.07
C SER A 207 -1.86 -16.13 21.23
N THR A 208 -2.50 -15.96 20.09
CA THR A 208 -2.87 -17.06 19.19
C THR A 208 -2.77 -16.62 17.74
N ILE A 209 -2.02 -17.38 16.96
CA ILE A 209 -1.95 -17.22 15.50
C ILE A 209 -2.45 -18.53 14.87
N LEU A 210 -3.49 -18.43 14.05
CA LEU A 210 -3.97 -19.48 13.18
C LEU A 210 -3.60 -19.19 11.75
N VAL A 211 -2.97 -20.12 11.05
CA VAL A 211 -2.73 -20.00 9.60
C VAL A 211 -3.83 -20.75 8.87
N ARG A 212 -4.44 -20.11 7.89
CA ARG A 212 -5.49 -20.66 7.04
C ARG A 212 -5.15 -20.43 5.57
N ALA A 213 -5.30 -21.47 4.76
CA ALA A 213 -5.13 -21.42 3.31
C ALA A 213 -6.10 -22.41 2.66
N ASP A 214 -6.28 -22.30 1.36
CA ASP A 214 -7.10 -23.24 0.59
C ASP A 214 -6.36 -24.56 0.30
N SER A 215 -7.02 -25.48 -0.38
CA SER A 215 -6.45 -26.79 -0.73
C SER A 215 -5.30 -26.72 -1.73
N GLY A 216 -5.08 -25.59 -2.40
CA GLY A 216 -3.94 -25.34 -3.29
C GLY A 216 -2.60 -25.27 -2.56
N PHE A 217 -2.62 -25.15 -1.22
CA PHE A 217 -1.44 -25.11 -0.36
C PHE A 217 -1.16 -26.44 0.38
N ALA A 218 -1.99 -27.45 0.16
CA ALA A 218 -1.86 -28.76 0.79
C ALA A 218 -0.84 -29.67 0.08
#